data_7a8dce077ee5cb3641401ad5301c1f2c
#
_entry.id   7a8dce077ee5cb3641401ad5301c1f2c
#
_cell.length_a   1.000
_cell.length_b   1.000
_cell.length_c   1.000
_cell.angle_alpha   90.00
_cell.angle_beta   90.00
_cell.angle_gamma   90.00
#
_symmetry.space_group_name_H-M   'P 1'
#
loop_
_entity.id
_entity.type
_entity.pdbx_description
1 polymer ?
#
loop_
_entity_poly.entity_id
_entity_poly.type
_entity_poly.pdbx_seq_one_letter_code
_entity_poly.pdbx_strand_id
1 'polypeptide(L)'
;TTGYSTVDFDLWPQLSKTILVALMFVGACAGSTGGGMKVSRIIIAFKSIIKEIKVTAHPKVTYKICMNGRMVEHETVRAVNAYLVAYFFILISSVLIISIDNLDFTSNVTAVVSAMNNIGPGLSKVGPVRNFSVYSPLSTLVLTFDMLAGRLEIFPILVLFSPYTWKE
;
A
#
# COMPACT_ATOMS: atom_id res chain seq x y z
N THR A 1 -12.71 -0.88 2.65
CA THR A 1 -11.94 -2.13 2.75
C THR A 1 -12.76 -3.28 3.37
N THR A 2 -14.07 -3.35 3.11
CA THR A 2 -14.93 -4.46 3.62
C THR A 2 -14.94 -5.65 2.65
N GLY A 3 -14.71 -5.39 1.35
CA GLY A 3 -14.56 -6.42 0.32
C GLY A 3 -15.88 -7.00 -0.22
N TYR A 4 -17.03 -6.55 0.25
CA TYR A 4 -18.30 -6.97 -0.32
C TYR A 4 -18.54 -6.32 -1.68
N SER A 5 -19.04 -7.11 -2.63
CA SER A 5 -19.39 -6.66 -3.96
C SER A 5 -20.79 -7.18 -4.33
N THR A 6 -21.60 -6.31 -4.90
CA THR A 6 -22.94 -6.67 -5.43
C THR A 6 -22.89 -7.02 -6.90
N VAL A 7 -21.80 -6.69 -7.58
CA VAL A 7 -21.61 -6.87 -9.04
C VAL A 7 -20.21 -7.38 -9.30
N ASP A 8 -20.04 -8.16 -10.35
CA ASP A 8 -18.71 -8.55 -10.84
C ASP A 8 -18.06 -7.38 -11.58
N PHE A 9 -17.20 -6.64 -10.89
CA PHE A 9 -16.46 -5.51 -11.48
C PHE A 9 -15.32 -5.95 -12.42
N ASP A 10 -15.04 -7.24 -12.51
CA ASP A 10 -14.07 -7.74 -13.48
C ASP A 10 -14.60 -7.65 -14.92
N LEU A 11 -15.91 -7.52 -15.09
CA LEU A 11 -16.56 -7.27 -16.37
C LEU A 11 -16.59 -5.79 -16.78
N TRP A 12 -16.17 -4.87 -15.93
CA TRP A 12 -16.23 -3.45 -16.20
C TRP A 12 -15.20 -2.99 -17.24
N PRO A 13 -15.42 -1.81 -17.88
CA PRO A 13 -14.45 -1.22 -18.79
C PRO A 13 -13.08 -1.03 -18.11
N GLN A 14 -12.03 -1.09 -18.92
CA GLN A 14 -10.64 -1.02 -18.43
C GLN A 14 -10.37 0.23 -17.58
N LEU A 15 -10.91 1.39 -17.97
CA LEU A 15 -10.77 2.63 -17.20
C LEU A 15 -11.31 2.47 -15.77
N SER A 16 -12.50 1.88 -15.62
CA SER A 16 -13.13 1.68 -14.31
C SER A 16 -12.30 0.74 -13.43
N LYS A 17 -11.76 -0.35 -13.99
CA LYS A 17 -10.85 -1.26 -13.28
C LYS A 17 -9.57 -0.54 -12.84
N THR A 18 -8.98 0.29 -13.71
CA THR A 18 -7.78 1.07 -13.38
C THR A 18 -8.04 2.05 -12.25
N ILE A 19 -9.19 2.72 -12.24
CA ILE A 19 -9.59 3.61 -11.14
C ILE A 19 -9.76 2.83 -9.85
N LEU A 20 -10.41 1.65 -9.88
CA LEU A 20 -10.54 0.80 -8.70
C LEU A 20 -9.18 0.40 -8.13
N VAL A 21 -8.25 -0.05 -8.99
CA VAL A 21 -6.89 -0.40 -8.55
C VAL A 21 -6.16 0.81 -7.96
N ALA A 22 -6.28 1.99 -8.57
CA ALA A 22 -5.69 3.21 -8.01
C ALA A 22 -6.28 3.55 -6.63
N LEU A 23 -7.59 3.40 -6.45
CA LEU A 23 -8.26 3.60 -5.17
C LEU A 23 -7.86 2.56 -4.11
N MET A 24 -7.54 1.32 -4.51
CA MET A 24 -7.00 0.30 -3.59
C MET A 24 -5.73 0.78 -2.89
N PHE A 25 -4.86 1.53 -3.56
CA PHE A 25 -3.63 2.08 -2.97
C PHE A 25 -3.90 3.22 -1.98
N VAL A 26 -4.92 4.03 -2.21
CA VAL A 26 -5.18 5.24 -1.40
C VAL A 26 -5.51 4.86 0.05
N GLY A 27 -6.26 3.77 0.25
CA GLY A 27 -6.63 3.29 1.57
C GLY A 27 -7.58 4.23 2.33
N ALA A 28 -7.55 4.14 3.66
CA ALA A 28 -8.47 4.87 4.54
C ALA A 28 -7.85 6.11 5.19
N CYS A 29 -8.65 6.85 5.98
CA CYS A 29 -8.18 8.02 6.70
C CYS A 29 -7.19 7.67 7.83
N ALA A 30 -6.37 8.63 8.25
CA ALA A 30 -5.52 8.51 9.42
C ALA A 30 -6.36 8.24 10.67
N GLY A 31 -5.90 7.30 11.52
CA GLY A 31 -6.64 6.88 12.72
C GLY A 31 -7.74 5.85 12.47
N SER A 32 -8.04 5.54 11.21
CA SER A 32 -8.95 4.45 10.85
C SER A 32 -8.25 3.09 10.97
N THR A 33 -9.03 2.04 11.26
CA THR A 33 -8.58 0.65 11.27
C THR A 33 -8.41 0.06 9.87
N GLY A 34 -8.71 0.80 8.80
CA GLY A 34 -8.52 0.37 7.41
C GLY A 34 -7.03 0.21 7.06
N GLY A 35 -6.71 -0.78 6.25
CA GLY A 35 -5.37 -0.97 5.68
C GLY A 35 -4.99 0.08 4.65
N GLY A 36 -3.83 -0.11 4.02
CA GLY A 36 -3.33 0.74 2.93
C GLY A 36 -2.48 1.92 3.38
N MET A 37 -2.05 2.72 2.39
CA MET A 37 -1.09 3.82 2.60
C MET A 37 -1.62 4.97 3.44
N LYS A 38 -2.93 5.08 3.63
CA LYS A 38 -3.68 6.18 4.27
C LYS A 38 -3.56 7.51 3.52
N VAL A 39 -4.71 8.17 3.34
CA VAL A 39 -4.83 9.45 2.60
C VAL A 39 -3.86 10.51 3.11
N SER A 40 -3.66 10.63 4.42
CA SER A 40 -2.74 11.62 5.01
C SER A 40 -1.30 11.45 4.54
N ARG A 41 -0.81 10.21 4.45
CA ARG A 41 0.57 9.92 3.99
C ARG A 41 0.73 10.27 2.52
N ILE A 42 -0.27 9.96 1.69
CA ILE A 42 -0.26 10.32 0.26
C ILE A 42 -0.22 11.85 0.07
N ILE A 43 -1.03 12.60 0.84
CA ILE A 43 -1.03 14.07 0.77
C ILE A 43 0.32 14.63 1.20
N ILE A 44 0.92 14.11 2.28
CA ILE A 44 2.25 14.55 2.76
C ILE A 44 3.31 14.24 1.70
N ALA A 45 3.29 13.05 1.10
CA ALA A 45 4.23 12.66 0.05
C ALA A 45 4.11 13.59 -1.17
N PHE A 46 2.89 13.88 -1.62
CA PHE A 46 2.65 14.77 -2.75
C PHE A 46 3.14 16.20 -2.46
N LYS A 47 2.87 16.70 -1.25
CA LYS A 47 3.39 18.00 -0.81
C LYS A 47 4.90 18.01 -0.67
N SER A 48 5.52 16.89 -0.28
CA SER A 48 6.97 16.73 -0.22
C SER A 48 7.59 16.86 -1.62
N ILE A 49 7.02 16.20 -2.63
CA ILE A 49 7.48 16.31 -4.01
C ILE A 49 7.38 17.77 -4.50
N ILE A 50 6.25 18.43 -4.28
CA ILE A 50 6.08 19.84 -4.66
C ILE A 50 7.09 20.74 -3.94
N LYS A 51 7.36 20.48 -2.66
CA LYS A 51 8.38 21.20 -1.90
C LYS A 51 9.76 21.03 -2.54
N GLU A 52 10.18 19.79 -2.85
CA GLU A 52 11.48 19.53 -3.48
C GLU A 52 11.64 20.23 -4.84
N ILE A 53 10.58 20.23 -5.66
CA ILE A 53 10.56 20.96 -6.93
C ILE A 53 10.79 22.46 -6.69
N LYS A 54 10.10 23.06 -5.70
CA LYS A 54 10.23 24.49 -5.38
C LYS A 54 11.60 24.83 -4.81
N VAL A 55 12.18 23.98 -3.95
CA VAL A 55 13.52 24.16 -3.38
C VAL A 55 14.58 24.07 -4.48
N THR A 56 14.43 23.13 -5.42
CA THR A 56 15.33 23.00 -6.57
C THR A 56 15.29 24.25 -7.47
N ALA A 57 14.09 24.81 -7.68
CA ALA A 57 13.94 26.04 -8.47
C ALA A 57 14.45 27.30 -7.75
N HIS A 58 14.28 27.38 -6.43
CA HIS A 58 14.66 28.54 -5.59
C HIS A 58 15.39 28.12 -4.32
N PRO A 59 16.69 27.80 -4.36
CA PRO A 59 17.44 27.23 -3.25
C PRO A 59 17.53 28.11 -1.98
N LYS A 60 17.33 29.43 -2.13
CA LYS A 60 17.42 30.39 -1.02
C LYS A 60 16.13 30.49 -0.19
N VAL A 61 15.03 29.87 -0.62
CA VAL A 61 13.73 29.98 0.05
C VAL A 61 13.45 28.71 0.85
N THR A 62 13.12 28.86 2.13
CA THR A 62 12.75 27.75 3.01
C THR A 62 11.27 27.46 2.89
N TYR A 63 10.92 26.34 2.29
CA TYR A 63 9.53 25.88 2.20
C TYR A 63 9.19 24.91 3.33
N LYS A 64 8.09 25.16 4.03
CA LYS A 64 7.53 24.28 5.06
C LYS A 64 6.27 23.61 4.55
N ILE A 65 6.11 22.33 4.87
CA ILE A 65 4.91 21.56 4.54
C ILE A 65 3.86 21.85 5.61
N CYS A 66 2.68 22.33 5.21
CA CYS A 66 1.56 22.56 6.10
C CYS A 66 0.40 21.62 5.77
N MET A 67 -0.26 21.10 6.82
CA MET A 67 -1.46 20.29 6.72
C MET A 67 -2.50 20.81 7.73
N ASN A 68 -3.70 21.12 7.25
CA ASN A 68 -4.78 21.72 8.07
C ASN A 68 -4.34 22.96 8.90
N GLY A 69 -3.55 23.86 8.30
CA GLY A 69 -3.07 25.07 8.98
C GLY A 69 -1.92 24.86 9.96
N ARG A 70 -1.48 23.61 10.18
CA ARG A 70 -0.33 23.28 11.07
C ARG A 70 0.87 22.87 10.25
N MET A 71 2.05 23.25 10.72
CA MET A 71 3.31 22.79 10.12
C MET A 71 3.52 21.31 10.42
N VAL A 72 3.89 20.55 9.39
CA VAL A 72 4.29 19.15 9.53
C VAL A 72 5.79 19.13 9.87
N GLU A 73 6.14 18.46 10.95
CA GLU A 73 7.52 18.28 11.37
C GLU A 73 8.34 17.53 10.35
N HIS A 74 9.61 17.87 10.22
CA HIS A 74 10.50 17.24 9.27
C HIS A 74 10.65 15.73 9.51
N GLU A 75 10.61 15.30 10.77
CA GLU A 75 10.66 13.90 11.17
C GLU A 75 9.45 13.12 10.64
N THR A 76 8.26 13.71 10.72
CA THR A 76 7.03 13.11 10.16
C THR A 76 7.13 12.93 8.65
N VAL A 77 7.64 13.92 7.92
CA VAL A 77 7.84 13.82 6.47
C VAL A 77 8.84 12.72 6.13
N ARG A 78 9.95 12.64 6.88
CA ARG A 78 10.95 11.58 6.72
C ARG A 78 10.36 10.19 6.98
N ALA A 79 9.60 10.04 8.07
CA ALA A 79 8.94 8.78 8.41
C ALA A 79 7.93 8.35 7.34
N VAL A 80 7.15 9.28 6.77
CA VAL A 80 6.23 8.99 5.67
C VAL A 80 6.96 8.51 4.42
N ASN A 81 8.07 9.18 4.05
CA ASN A 81 8.85 8.78 2.88
C ASN A 81 9.49 7.38 3.09
N ALA A 82 10.05 7.12 4.27
CA ALA A 82 10.59 5.80 4.61
C ALA A 82 9.50 4.71 4.57
N TYR A 83 8.30 5.01 5.07
CA TYR A 83 7.15 4.10 4.99
C TYR A 83 6.78 3.76 3.55
N LEU A 84 6.73 4.76 2.67
CA LEU A 84 6.39 4.53 1.26
C LEU A 84 7.42 3.66 0.55
N VAL A 85 8.70 3.90 0.81
CA VAL A 85 9.78 3.06 0.27
C VAL A 85 9.64 1.62 0.75
N ALA A 86 9.43 1.40 2.05
CA ALA A 86 9.23 0.07 2.62
C ALA A 86 7.96 -0.61 2.04
N TYR A 87 6.86 0.14 1.89
CA TYR A 87 5.63 -0.35 1.30
C TYR A 87 5.83 -0.88 -0.13
N PHE A 88 6.44 -0.08 -0.99
CA PHE A 88 6.70 -0.50 -2.37
C PHE A 88 7.73 -1.63 -2.46
N PHE A 89 8.71 -1.66 -1.56
CA PHE A 89 9.68 -2.76 -1.51
C PHE A 89 9.00 -4.09 -1.16
N ILE A 90 8.14 -4.12 -0.13
CA ILE A 90 7.36 -5.31 0.24
C ILE A 90 6.44 -5.70 -0.92
N LEU A 91 5.69 -4.75 -1.50
CA LEU A 91 4.80 -5.01 -2.62
C LEU A 91 5.52 -5.69 -3.79
N ILE A 92 6.65 -5.14 -4.22
CA ILE A 92 7.40 -5.69 -5.35
C ILE A 92 7.95 -7.09 -5.00
N SER A 93 8.50 -7.27 -3.79
CA SER A 93 9.03 -8.58 -3.36
C SER A 93 7.94 -9.64 -3.27
N SER A 94 6.76 -9.30 -2.74
CA SER A 94 5.62 -10.21 -2.68
C SER A 94 5.11 -10.60 -4.07
N VAL A 95 4.99 -9.63 -4.99
CA VAL A 95 4.61 -9.92 -6.38
C VAL A 95 5.61 -10.86 -7.05
N LEU A 96 6.91 -10.66 -6.83
CA LEU A 96 7.96 -11.54 -7.38
C LEU A 96 7.84 -12.96 -6.84
N ILE A 97 7.60 -13.12 -5.54
CA ILE A 97 7.49 -14.45 -4.93
C ILE A 97 6.25 -15.18 -5.43
N ILE A 98 5.08 -14.55 -5.44
CA ILE A 98 3.84 -15.22 -5.88
C ILE A 98 3.81 -15.46 -7.40
N SER A 99 4.67 -14.81 -8.17
CA SER A 99 4.80 -15.05 -9.61
C SER A 99 5.33 -16.47 -9.93
N ILE A 100 5.85 -17.19 -8.93
CA ILE A 100 6.24 -18.62 -9.06
C ILE A 100 5.04 -19.48 -9.46
N ASP A 101 3.82 -19.10 -9.07
CA ASP A 101 2.60 -19.85 -9.41
C ASP A 101 2.17 -19.71 -10.87
N ASN A 102 2.89 -18.92 -11.70
CA ASN A 102 2.62 -18.73 -13.13
C ASN A 102 1.19 -18.26 -13.45
N LEU A 103 0.59 -17.47 -12.58
CA LEU A 103 -0.70 -16.82 -12.85
C LEU A 103 -0.48 -15.53 -13.66
N ASP A 104 -1.57 -14.99 -14.19
CA ASP A 104 -1.51 -13.75 -14.95
C ASP A 104 -1.07 -12.56 -14.08
N PHE A 105 -0.35 -11.62 -14.69
CA PHE A 105 0.22 -10.46 -14.00
C PHE A 105 -0.83 -9.64 -13.25
N THR A 106 -2.02 -9.46 -13.85
CA THR A 106 -3.12 -8.71 -13.23
C THR A 106 -3.59 -9.38 -11.94
N SER A 107 -3.75 -10.71 -11.93
CA SER A 107 -4.12 -11.47 -10.74
C SER A 107 -3.06 -11.31 -9.64
N ASN A 108 -1.78 -11.48 -9.96
CA ASN A 108 -0.69 -11.40 -8.99
C ASN A 108 -0.60 -10.00 -8.37
N VAL A 109 -0.55 -8.96 -9.18
CA VAL A 109 -0.46 -7.58 -8.68
C VAL A 109 -1.67 -7.21 -7.84
N THR A 110 -2.89 -7.49 -8.32
CA THR A 110 -4.10 -7.12 -7.59
C THR A 110 -4.32 -7.96 -6.35
N ALA A 111 -3.84 -9.21 -6.31
CA ALA A 111 -3.86 -10.05 -5.11
C ALA A 111 -2.98 -9.45 -4.00
N VAL A 112 -1.72 -9.08 -4.32
CA VAL A 112 -0.81 -8.46 -3.35
C VAL A 112 -1.36 -7.10 -2.89
N VAL A 113 -1.80 -6.24 -3.82
CA VAL A 113 -2.38 -4.94 -3.47
C VAL A 113 -3.61 -5.11 -2.58
N SER A 114 -4.48 -6.05 -2.89
CA SER A 114 -5.66 -6.35 -2.08
C SER A 114 -5.29 -6.88 -0.69
N ALA A 115 -4.30 -7.76 -0.59
CA ALA A 115 -3.80 -8.29 0.68
C ALA A 115 -3.19 -7.17 1.53
N MET A 116 -2.22 -6.42 1.01
CA MET A 116 -1.57 -5.33 1.74
C MET A 116 -2.52 -4.22 2.18
N ASN A 117 -3.58 -3.96 1.43
CA ASN A 117 -4.57 -2.94 1.78
C ASN A 117 -5.79 -3.49 2.51
N ASN A 118 -5.81 -4.80 2.78
CA ASN A 118 -6.90 -5.50 3.49
C ASN A 118 -8.27 -5.22 2.86
N ILE A 119 -8.36 -5.35 1.53
CA ILE A 119 -9.58 -5.08 0.76
C ILE A 119 -10.43 -6.35 0.61
N GLY A 120 -9.80 -7.45 0.22
CA GLY A 120 -10.39 -8.75 -0.04
C GLY A 120 -10.32 -9.15 -1.51
N PRO A 121 -11.23 -8.72 -2.39
CA PRO A 121 -11.17 -9.10 -3.80
C PRO A 121 -10.08 -8.35 -4.59
N GLY A 122 -9.54 -9.02 -5.60
CA GLY A 122 -8.67 -8.45 -6.63
C GLY A 122 -9.36 -8.38 -7.99
N LEU A 123 -8.61 -8.61 -9.07
CA LEU A 123 -9.11 -8.70 -10.44
C LEU A 123 -8.72 -10.05 -11.05
N SER A 124 -9.35 -10.41 -12.15
CA SER A 124 -9.11 -11.64 -12.92
C SER A 124 -9.35 -12.89 -12.07
N LYS A 125 -8.35 -13.75 -11.83
CA LYS A 125 -8.49 -15.00 -11.09
C LYS A 125 -8.81 -14.83 -9.59
N VAL A 126 -8.62 -13.66 -9.04
CA VAL A 126 -8.93 -13.28 -7.64
C VAL A 126 -10.03 -12.22 -7.57
N GLY A 127 -10.85 -12.13 -8.60
CA GLY A 127 -12.01 -11.24 -8.69
C GLY A 127 -13.08 -11.49 -7.63
N PRO A 128 -14.15 -10.66 -7.61
CA PRO A 128 -15.16 -10.66 -6.54
C PRO A 128 -16.00 -11.94 -6.46
N VAL A 129 -16.11 -12.69 -7.57
CA VAL A 129 -16.83 -13.97 -7.65
C VAL A 129 -15.91 -15.18 -7.58
N ARG A 130 -14.64 -14.97 -7.32
CA ARG A 130 -13.59 -16.01 -7.27
C ARG A 130 -12.92 -16.01 -5.89
N ASN A 131 -11.96 -16.90 -5.69
CA ASN A 131 -11.26 -17.04 -4.42
C ASN A 131 -9.75 -17.19 -4.62
N PHE A 132 -8.98 -17.10 -3.53
CA PHE A 132 -7.53 -17.20 -3.52
C PHE A 132 -7.00 -18.65 -3.53
N SER A 133 -7.87 -19.67 -3.65
CA SER A 133 -7.46 -21.09 -3.66
C SER A 133 -6.60 -21.49 -4.86
N VAL A 134 -6.48 -20.61 -5.85
CA VAL A 134 -5.60 -20.79 -7.02
C VAL A 134 -4.11 -20.66 -6.70
N TYR A 135 -3.78 -20.09 -5.54
CA TYR A 135 -2.39 -19.90 -5.10
C TYR A 135 -1.86 -21.11 -4.33
N SER A 136 -0.56 -21.35 -4.48
CA SER A 136 0.15 -22.35 -3.70
C SER A 136 0.19 -22.02 -2.20
N PRO A 137 0.49 -22.98 -1.32
CA PRO A 137 0.63 -22.73 0.11
C PRO A 137 1.70 -21.67 0.43
N LEU A 138 2.77 -21.61 -0.34
CA LEU A 138 3.82 -20.60 -0.19
C LEU A 138 3.29 -19.21 -0.49
N SER A 139 2.62 -19.04 -1.63
CA SER A 139 2.02 -17.76 -2.01
C SER A 139 0.92 -17.32 -1.03
N THR A 140 0.14 -18.26 -0.53
CA THR A 140 -0.86 -17.99 0.52
C THR A 140 -0.20 -17.48 1.81
N LEU A 141 0.95 -18.04 2.20
CA LEU A 141 1.70 -17.58 3.36
C LEU A 141 2.22 -16.14 3.16
N VAL A 142 2.76 -15.83 1.98
CA VAL A 142 3.21 -14.48 1.64
C VAL A 142 2.05 -13.49 1.69
N LEU A 143 0.91 -13.81 1.06
CA LEU A 143 -0.27 -12.96 1.10
C LEU A 143 -0.80 -12.77 2.54
N THR A 144 -0.73 -13.79 3.38
CA THR A 144 -1.08 -13.69 4.81
C THR A 144 -0.16 -12.73 5.55
N PHE A 145 1.15 -12.79 5.27
CA PHE A 145 2.12 -11.84 5.81
C PHE A 145 1.80 -10.40 5.34
N ASP A 146 1.50 -10.21 4.06
CA ASP A 146 1.11 -8.92 3.49
C ASP A 146 -0.15 -8.35 4.18
N MET A 147 -1.14 -9.19 4.47
CA MET A 147 -2.34 -8.77 5.20
C MET A 147 -2.00 -8.30 6.62
N LEU A 148 -1.12 -9.00 7.32
CA LEU A 148 -0.66 -8.59 8.65
C LEU A 148 0.14 -7.28 8.58
N ALA A 149 1.06 -7.15 7.62
CA ALA A 149 1.86 -5.95 7.42
C ALA A 149 1.00 -4.72 7.10
N GLY A 150 -0.02 -4.90 6.28
CA GLY A 150 -0.96 -3.83 5.93
C GLY A 150 -1.88 -3.42 7.08
N ARG A 151 -2.22 -4.36 7.99
CA ARG A 151 -3.14 -4.10 9.10
C ARG A 151 -2.45 -3.50 10.32
N LEU A 152 -1.31 -4.05 10.73
CA LEU A 152 -0.56 -3.64 11.93
C LEU A 152 0.38 -2.46 11.68
N GLU A 153 0.40 -1.95 10.45
CA GLU A 153 1.40 -1.04 9.90
C GLU A 153 2.79 -1.70 9.76
N ILE A 154 3.53 -1.30 8.74
CA ILE A 154 4.78 -1.97 8.35
C ILE A 154 5.85 -1.84 9.43
N PHE A 155 6.00 -0.66 10.04
CA PHE A 155 7.08 -0.41 11.01
C PHE A 155 7.00 -1.27 12.28
N PRO A 156 5.86 -1.43 12.97
CA PRO A 156 5.76 -2.33 14.11
C PRO A 156 6.19 -3.76 13.79
N ILE A 157 5.82 -4.26 12.60
CA ILE A 157 6.23 -5.60 12.16
C ILE A 157 7.74 -5.66 11.90
N LEU A 158 8.30 -4.69 11.18
CA LEU A 158 9.75 -4.64 10.92
C LEU A 158 10.56 -4.53 12.21
N VAL A 159 10.08 -3.79 13.20
CA VAL A 159 10.71 -3.68 14.53
C VAL A 159 10.70 -5.02 15.25
N LEU A 160 9.61 -5.79 15.15
CA LEU A 160 9.52 -7.12 15.77
C LEU A 160 10.60 -8.08 15.24
N PHE A 161 10.94 -8.00 13.96
CA PHE A 161 12.00 -8.82 13.33
C PHE A 161 13.40 -8.22 13.49
N SER A 162 13.53 -7.01 14.06
CA SER A 162 14.84 -6.38 14.26
C SER A 162 15.58 -7.00 15.44
N PRO A 163 16.84 -7.45 15.28
CA PRO A 163 17.64 -7.98 16.38
C PRO A 163 17.91 -6.93 17.47
N TYR A 164 17.81 -5.65 17.17
CA TYR A 164 17.97 -4.56 18.14
C TYR A 164 16.83 -4.49 19.16
N THR A 165 15.65 -5.00 18.84
CA THR A 165 14.49 -5.01 19.74
C THR A 165 14.65 -6.02 20.88
N TRP A 166 15.46 -7.06 20.66
CA TRP A 166 15.65 -8.20 21.57
C TRP A 166 17.00 -8.18 22.31
N LYS A 167 17.86 -7.19 22.03
CA LYS A 167 19.11 -6.95 22.76
C LYS A 167 18.88 -5.80 23.74
N GLU A 168 18.78 -6.14 25.03
CA GLU A 168 19.02 -5.22 26.14
C GLU A 168 20.51 -4.90 26.24
#